data_70f8dd9a890a5125986565f8d674c162
#
_entry.id   70f8dd9a890a5125986565f8d674c162
#
_cell.length_a   1.000
_cell.length_b   1.000
_cell.length_c   1.000
_cell.angle_alpha   90.00
_cell.angle_beta   90.00
_cell.angle_gamma   90.00
#
_symmetry.space_group_name_H-M   'P 1'
#
loop_
_entity.id
_entity.type
_entity.pdbx_description
1 polymer ?
#
loop_
_entity_poly.entity_id
_entity_poly.type
_entity_poly.pdbx_seq_one_letter_code
_entity_poly.pdbx_strand_id
1 'polypeptide(L)'
;MKFAPVLLLLSVSLAGCGSAYVNSTTPPTDPNPPSSGPPTEGVVSINFDDGYESAYEIGLPIIEQAGFKTTQFIITKLLGKPGYVTVGQILAMQNSGHEIGDHTRTHPDLTTLTPAQQKGEIVGAQQDLINLGVTPTSFAFPFGAHDDSTQSILAAAGFTAARTTNKGVNDENSDPLLLNCWVISPEGATADINQITQAIDDAQANGKWLILLFHRIDETGNPISVPHALVQQTVDHLIEKKTKVITLKQGLALYRLK
;
A
#
# COMPACT_ATOMS: atom_id res chain seq x y z
N MET A 1 -38.90 -61.86 28.54
CA MET A 1 -37.61 -62.56 28.60
C MET A 1 -36.52 -61.56 28.37
N LYS A 2 -35.75 -61.27 29.44
CA LYS A 2 -34.64 -60.28 29.39
C LYS A 2 -33.35 -61.06 29.19
N PHE A 3 -32.55 -60.68 28.19
CA PHE A 3 -31.15 -61.10 28.10
C PHE A 3 -30.27 -59.87 28.15
N ALA A 4 -29.39 -59.85 29.14
CA ALA A 4 -28.33 -58.85 29.29
C ALA A 4 -27.04 -59.36 28.63
N PRO A 5 -26.22 -58.53 27.98
CA PRO A 5 -24.90 -58.93 27.53
C PRO A 5 -23.85 -58.68 28.62
N VAL A 6 -22.99 -59.66 28.77
CA VAL A 6 -21.81 -59.68 29.65
C VAL A 6 -20.71 -58.80 29.08
N LEU A 7 -20.20 -57.91 29.89
CA LEU A 7 -19.06 -57.06 29.58
C LEU A 7 -17.75 -57.77 29.95
N LEU A 8 -16.91 -58.07 28.97
CA LEU A 8 -15.60 -58.67 29.19
C LEU A 8 -14.54 -57.57 29.20
N LEU A 9 -13.98 -57.31 30.37
CA LEU A 9 -12.86 -56.35 30.56
C LEU A 9 -11.54 -57.08 30.27
N LEU A 10 -10.88 -56.67 29.16
CA LEU A 10 -9.49 -57.01 28.86
C LEU A 10 -8.60 -55.85 29.32
N SER A 11 -7.80 -56.05 30.38
CA SER A 11 -6.75 -55.16 30.79
C SER A 11 -5.45 -55.46 30.02
N VAL A 12 -5.03 -54.51 29.17
CA VAL A 12 -3.72 -54.56 28.51
C VAL A 12 -2.83 -53.49 29.17
N SER A 13 -1.83 -53.94 29.94
CA SER A 13 -0.78 -53.11 30.47
C SER A 13 0.28 -52.87 29.37
N LEU A 14 0.41 -51.66 28.91
CA LEU A 14 1.53 -51.22 28.04
C LEU A 14 2.46 -50.34 28.87
N ALA A 15 3.67 -50.86 29.12
CA ALA A 15 4.79 -50.10 29.61
C ALA A 15 5.26 -49.15 28.51
N GLY A 16 5.05 -47.85 28.68
CA GLY A 16 5.52 -46.83 27.76
C GLY A 16 6.88 -46.29 28.16
N CYS A 17 7.89 -46.52 27.33
CA CYS A 17 9.12 -45.71 27.33
C CYS A 17 8.77 -44.26 26.91
N GLY A 18 8.83 -43.35 27.85
CA GLY A 18 8.69 -41.93 27.57
C GLY A 18 9.92 -41.37 26.88
N SER A 19 9.85 -41.14 25.56
CA SER A 19 10.75 -40.18 24.86
C SER A 19 10.11 -38.81 24.97
N ALA A 20 10.75 -37.95 25.74
CA ALA A 20 10.39 -36.53 25.81
C ALA A 20 10.74 -35.89 24.46
N TYR A 21 9.70 -35.63 23.65
CA TYR A 21 9.84 -34.73 22.49
C TYR A 21 9.94 -33.31 23.01
N VAL A 22 11.16 -32.77 23.01
CA VAL A 22 11.40 -31.34 23.20
C VAL A 22 10.97 -30.67 21.91
N ASN A 23 9.77 -30.05 21.90
CA ASN A 23 9.34 -29.16 20.83
C ASN A 23 10.18 -27.90 20.86
N SER A 24 11.29 -27.91 20.13
CA SER A 24 12.05 -26.70 19.83
C SER A 24 11.27 -25.87 18.82
N THR A 25 10.47 -24.93 19.32
CA THR A 25 9.84 -23.88 18.50
C THR A 25 10.80 -22.72 18.29
N THR A 26 11.95 -22.98 17.66
CA THR A 26 12.67 -21.89 16.99
C THR A 26 11.98 -21.64 15.67
N PRO A 27 11.50 -20.40 15.41
CA PRO A 27 11.03 -20.04 14.07
C PRO A 27 12.17 -20.29 13.07
N PRO A 28 11.86 -20.69 11.83
CA PRO A 28 12.89 -20.84 10.81
C PRO A 28 13.65 -19.51 10.70
N THR A 29 14.92 -19.52 11.01
CA THR A 29 15.81 -18.41 10.74
C THR A 29 15.93 -18.29 9.24
N ASP A 30 15.50 -17.16 8.68
CA ASP A 30 15.74 -16.80 7.28
C ASP A 30 17.26 -16.93 7.05
N PRO A 31 17.71 -17.76 6.10
CA PRO A 31 19.13 -17.96 5.83
C PRO A 31 19.81 -16.68 5.30
N ASN A 32 19.06 -15.61 5.05
CA ASN A 32 19.58 -14.34 4.59
C ASN A 32 18.96 -13.20 5.43
N PRO A 33 19.50 -12.89 6.63
CA PRO A 33 19.03 -11.72 7.37
C PRO A 33 19.16 -10.48 6.47
N PRO A 34 18.20 -9.55 6.46
CA PRO A 34 18.28 -8.36 5.62
C PRO A 34 19.62 -7.67 5.86
N SER A 35 20.31 -7.32 4.78
CA SER A 35 21.60 -6.62 4.83
C SER A 35 21.52 -5.44 5.80
N SER A 36 22.58 -5.22 6.58
CA SER A 36 22.61 -4.15 7.60
C SER A 36 22.68 -2.73 7.01
N GLY A 37 22.72 -2.61 5.68
CA GLY A 37 22.77 -1.35 4.91
C GLY A 37 21.47 -1.05 4.15
N PRO A 38 21.38 0.15 3.56
CA PRO A 38 20.30 0.50 2.64
C PRO A 38 20.29 -0.47 1.44
N PRO A 39 19.16 -0.59 0.71
CA PRO A 39 19.09 -1.46 -0.47
C PRO A 39 20.15 -1.07 -1.49
N THR A 40 20.83 -2.07 -2.06
CA THR A 40 21.82 -1.87 -3.15
C THR A 40 21.13 -1.64 -4.50
N GLU A 41 19.89 -2.12 -4.64
CA GLU A 41 19.03 -1.88 -5.80
C GLU A 41 17.78 -1.13 -5.36
N GLY A 42 17.39 -0.14 -6.15
CA GLY A 42 16.20 0.64 -5.88
C GLY A 42 14.91 -0.15 -6.10
N VAL A 43 13.82 0.41 -5.58
CA VAL A 43 12.49 -0.22 -5.65
C VAL A 43 11.46 0.79 -6.12
N VAL A 44 10.31 0.29 -6.58
CA VAL A 44 9.19 1.12 -7.03
C VAL A 44 7.94 0.82 -6.19
N SER A 45 7.18 1.85 -5.84
CA SER A 45 5.81 1.72 -5.38
C SER A 45 4.86 2.31 -6.41
N ILE A 46 3.75 1.62 -6.67
CA ILE A 46 2.67 2.12 -7.52
C ILE A 46 1.51 2.53 -6.61
N ASN A 47 1.16 3.81 -6.66
CA ASN A 47 0.10 4.38 -5.85
C ASN A 47 -1.04 4.87 -6.73
N PHE A 48 -2.26 4.75 -6.23
CA PHE A 48 -3.45 5.36 -6.83
C PHE A 48 -4.13 6.24 -5.79
N ASP A 49 -4.48 7.47 -6.17
CA ASP A 49 -5.21 8.40 -5.33
C ASP A 49 -6.70 8.46 -5.69
N ASP A 50 -7.48 9.06 -4.78
CA ASP A 50 -8.90 9.37 -4.87
C ASP A 50 -9.85 8.18 -4.80
N GLY A 51 -9.40 6.96 -5.07
CA GLY A 51 -10.26 5.78 -5.12
C GLY A 51 -11.17 5.74 -6.35
N TYR A 52 -10.67 6.15 -7.52
CA TYR A 52 -11.42 6.02 -8.78
C TYR A 52 -11.68 4.57 -9.15
N GLU A 53 -12.91 4.30 -9.62
CA GLU A 53 -13.32 2.96 -10.08
C GLU A 53 -12.47 2.46 -11.25
N SER A 54 -12.05 3.35 -12.16
CA SER A 54 -11.17 3.00 -13.29
C SER A 54 -9.78 2.51 -12.87
N ALA A 55 -9.25 2.97 -11.73
CA ALA A 55 -8.02 2.43 -11.16
C ALA A 55 -8.21 0.97 -10.73
N TYR A 56 -9.36 0.62 -10.15
CA TYR A 56 -9.70 -0.74 -9.75
C TYR A 56 -10.01 -1.65 -10.95
N GLU A 57 -10.85 -1.18 -11.90
CA GLU A 57 -11.36 -2.03 -12.98
C GLU A 57 -10.38 -2.21 -14.15
N ILE A 58 -9.50 -1.23 -14.38
CA ILE A 58 -8.59 -1.20 -15.52
C ILE A 58 -7.13 -1.31 -15.06
N GLY A 59 -6.69 -0.43 -14.16
CA GLY A 59 -5.30 -0.37 -13.73
C GLY A 59 -4.86 -1.57 -12.90
N LEU A 60 -5.69 -1.95 -11.93
CA LEU A 60 -5.34 -3.02 -10.99
C LEU A 60 -5.14 -4.39 -11.65
N PRO A 61 -6.01 -4.86 -12.58
CA PRO A 61 -5.80 -6.14 -13.27
C PRO A 61 -4.47 -6.23 -14.02
N ILE A 62 -4.02 -5.15 -14.66
CA ILE A 62 -2.72 -5.09 -15.34
C ILE A 62 -1.58 -5.33 -14.34
N ILE A 63 -1.65 -4.67 -13.18
CA ILE A 63 -0.63 -4.72 -12.13
C ILE A 63 -0.64 -6.09 -11.43
N GLU A 64 -1.82 -6.63 -11.15
CA GLU A 64 -1.97 -7.95 -10.49
C GLU A 64 -1.51 -9.10 -11.38
N GLN A 65 -1.69 -9.00 -12.70
CA GLN A 65 -1.17 -9.98 -13.66
C GLN A 65 0.35 -10.11 -13.60
N ALA A 66 1.06 -9.04 -13.26
CA ALA A 66 2.49 -9.03 -12.99
C ALA A 66 2.87 -9.53 -11.58
N GLY A 67 1.90 -9.86 -10.74
CA GLY A 67 2.11 -10.24 -9.34
C GLY A 67 2.42 -9.07 -8.42
N PHE A 68 2.29 -7.84 -8.88
CA PHE A 68 2.60 -6.64 -8.11
C PHE A 68 1.43 -6.23 -7.19
N LYS A 69 1.76 -5.46 -6.14
CA LYS A 69 0.80 -4.86 -5.21
C LYS A 69 0.99 -3.36 -5.15
N THR A 70 -0.10 -2.65 -4.90
CA THR A 70 -0.19 -1.19 -4.90
C THR A 70 -0.56 -0.65 -3.53
N THR A 71 -0.45 0.67 -3.35
CA THR A 71 -1.12 1.40 -2.27
C THR A 71 -2.24 2.25 -2.87
N GLN A 72 -3.45 2.13 -2.32
CA GLN A 72 -4.67 2.81 -2.78
C GLN A 72 -5.11 3.82 -1.73
N PHE A 73 -5.08 5.10 -2.03
CA PHE A 73 -5.48 6.17 -1.13
C PHE A 73 -6.93 6.59 -1.37
N ILE A 74 -7.77 6.50 -0.33
CA ILE A 74 -9.22 6.52 -0.45
C ILE A 74 -9.83 7.79 0.17
N ILE A 75 -10.62 8.52 -0.62
CA ILE A 75 -11.49 9.59 -0.14
C ILE A 75 -12.78 8.96 0.40
N THR A 76 -12.94 8.90 1.74
CA THR A 76 -13.97 8.05 2.33
C THR A 76 -15.41 8.48 2.03
N LYS A 77 -15.66 9.76 1.82
CA LYS A 77 -17.00 10.27 1.48
C LYS A 77 -17.42 10.08 0.02
N LEU A 78 -16.49 9.60 -0.82
CA LEU A 78 -16.76 9.27 -2.22
C LEU A 78 -17.06 7.79 -2.45
N LEU A 79 -16.84 6.94 -1.44
CA LEU A 79 -17.12 5.50 -1.53
C LEU A 79 -18.52 5.19 -2.00
N GLY A 80 -18.61 4.34 -3.04
CA GLY A 80 -19.87 3.91 -3.64
C GLY A 80 -20.59 4.99 -4.46
N LYS A 81 -20.03 6.17 -4.63
CA LYS A 81 -20.54 7.15 -5.59
C LYS A 81 -20.15 6.77 -7.02
N PRO A 82 -20.91 7.21 -8.03
CA PRO A 82 -20.59 6.92 -9.43
C PRO A 82 -19.16 7.31 -9.78
N GLY A 83 -18.39 6.37 -10.35
CA GLY A 83 -16.99 6.53 -10.74
C GLY A 83 -15.97 6.33 -9.63
N TYR A 84 -16.40 5.94 -8.43
CA TYR A 84 -15.54 5.64 -7.28
C TYR A 84 -15.75 4.22 -6.78
N VAL A 85 -14.71 3.66 -6.20
CA VAL A 85 -14.73 2.29 -5.65
C VAL A 85 -15.78 2.15 -4.54
N THR A 86 -16.31 0.94 -4.45
CA THR A 86 -17.22 0.52 -3.39
C THR A 86 -16.46 -0.03 -2.18
N VAL A 87 -17.14 -0.17 -1.05
CA VAL A 87 -16.59 -0.85 0.14
C VAL A 87 -16.16 -2.28 -0.19
N GLY A 88 -16.97 -3.01 -0.99
CA GLY A 88 -16.62 -4.37 -1.40
C GLY A 88 -15.32 -4.44 -2.20
N GLN A 89 -15.08 -3.48 -3.10
CA GLN A 89 -13.85 -3.40 -3.89
C GLN A 89 -12.64 -3.06 -3.01
N ILE A 90 -12.76 -2.15 -2.03
CA ILE A 90 -11.68 -1.86 -1.07
C ILE A 90 -11.28 -3.12 -0.29
N LEU A 91 -12.27 -3.85 0.24
CA LEU A 91 -12.01 -5.08 0.98
C LEU A 91 -11.41 -6.18 0.09
N ALA A 92 -11.82 -6.25 -1.18
CA ALA A 92 -11.22 -7.17 -2.16
C ALA A 92 -9.74 -6.82 -2.40
N MET A 93 -9.40 -5.54 -2.60
CA MET A 93 -8.02 -5.08 -2.74
C MET A 93 -7.18 -5.43 -1.52
N GLN A 94 -7.67 -5.12 -0.31
CA GLN A 94 -6.99 -5.46 0.95
C GLN A 94 -6.73 -6.96 1.07
N ASN A 95 -7.74 -7.80 0.79
CA ASN A 95 -7.64 -9.25 0.86
C ASN A 95 -6.67 -9.82 -0.20
N SER A 96 -6.52 -9.14 -1.34
CA SER A 96 -5.53 -9.46 -2.37
C SER A 96 -4.12 -8.98 -2.02
N GLY A 97 -3.92 -8.30 -0.87
CA GLY A 97 -2.61 -7.86 -0.39
C GLY A 97 -2.19 -6.46 -0.85
N HIS A 98 -3.12 -5.68 -1.42
CA HIS A 98 -2.89 -4.25 -1.64
C HIS A 98 -3.00 -3.48 -0.32
N GLU A 99 -2.24 -2.41 -0.21
CA GLU A 99 -2.34 -1.50 0.92
C GLU A 99 -3.46 -0.49 0.67
N ILE A 100 -4.30 -0.25 1.69
CA ILE A 100 -5.31 0.81 1.66
C ILE A 100 -4.86 1.92 2.60
N GLY A 101 -4.66 3.11 2.04
CA GLY A 101 -4.28 4.32 2.74
C GLY A 101 -5.45 5.33 2.82
N ASP A 102 -5.24 6.36 3.63
CA ASP A 102 -6.19 7.43 3.89
C ASP A 102 -5.90 8.62 2.98
N HIS A 103 -6.96 9.20 2.38
CA HIS A 103 -6.88 10.42 1.54
C HIS A 103 -7.92 11.45 1.96
N THR A 104 -8.13 11.62 3.26
CA THR A 104 -9.14 12.48 3.88
C THR A 104 -10.59 12.03 3.64
N ARG A 105 -11.53 12.72 4.26
CA ARG A 105 -12.97 12.45 4.05
C ARG A 105 -13.48 13.03 2.75
N THR A 106 -13.11 14.29 2.43
CA THR A 106 -13.73 15.10 1.36
C THR A 106 -12.74 15.72 0.38
N HIS A 107 -11.43 15.45 0.56
CA HIS A 107 -10.35 15.93 -0.30
C HIS A 107 -10.18 17.46 -0.34
N PRO A 108 -10.16 18.17 0.79
CA PRO A 108 -9.85 19.60 0.80
C PRO A 108 -8.36 19.86 0.74
N ASP A 109 -7.96 21.07 0.33
CA ASP A 109 -6.65 21.58 0.67
C ASP A 109 -6.60 21.82 2.20
N LEU A 110 -5.87 20.93 2.88
CA LEU A 110 -5.82 20.93 4.35
C LEU A 110 -5.24 22.21 4.92
N THR A 111 -4.34 22.91 4.19
CA THR A 111 -3.69 24.14 4.66
C THR A 111 -4.66 25.33 4.74
N THR A 112 -5.83 25.22 4.10
CA THR A 112 -6.89 26.23 4.16
C THR A 112 -7.83 26.05 5.35
N LEU A 113 -7.66 24.96 6.10
CA LEU A 113 -8.55 24.56 7.20
C LEU A 113 -7.95 24.91 8.56
N THR A 114 -8.81 25.11 9.55
CA THR A 114 -8.37 25.17 10.95
C THR A 114 -7.87 23.79 11.43
N PRO A 115 -6.99 23.73 12.45
CA PRO A 115 -6.51 22.44 12.99
C PRO A 115 -7.63 21.48 13.40
N ALA A 116 -8.75 21.99 13.91
CA ALA A 116 -9.90 21.17 14.25
C ALA A 116 -10.57 20.55 13.02
N GLN A 117 -10.66 21.29 11.92
CA GLN A 117 -11.19 20.81 10.64
C GLN A 117 -10.20 19.82 9.98
N GLN A 118 -8.90 20.13 9.98
CA GLN A 118 -7.85 19.20 9.52
C GLN A 118 -7.97 17.85 10.23
N LYS A 119 -8.08 17.86 11.57
CA LYS A 119 -8.29 16.65 12.36
C LYS A 119 -9.58 15.93 11.98
N GLY A 120 -10.66 16.66 11.71
CA GLY A 120 -11.94 16.10 11.25
C GLY A 120 -11.83 15.39 9.92
N GLU A 121 -11.03 15.90 8.99
CA GLU A 121 -10.76 15.30 7.69
C GLU A 121 -9.83 14.07 7.81
N ILE A 122 -8.71 14.18 8.50
CA ILE A 122 -7.70 13.12 8.62
C ILE A 122 -8.20 11.98 9.53
N VAL A 123 -8.41 12.27 10.81
CA VAL A 123 -8.82 11.24 11.79
C VAL A 123 -10.23 10.73 11.52
N GLY A 124 -11.08 11.59 10.93
CA GLY A 124 -12.42 11.19 10.51
C GLY A 124 -12.38 10.14 9.40
N ALA A 125 -11.53 10.30 8.38
CA ALA A 125 -11.37 9.32 7.33
C ALA A 125 -10.70 8.02 7.85
N GLN A 126 -9.70 8.14 8.70
CA GLN A 126 -9.11 6.98 9.38
C GLN A 126 -10.18 6.16 10.11
N GLN A 127 -11.06 6.82 10.87
CA GLN A 127 -12.14 6.13 11.59
C GLN A 127 -13.18 5.54 10.64
N ASP A 128 -13.52 6.25 9.55
CA ASP A 128 -14.41 5.72 8.51
C ASP A 128 -13.83 4.39 7.94
N LEU A 129 -12.53 4.33 7.63
CA LEU A 129 -11.85 3.12 7.14
C LEU A 129 -11.78 2.01 8.20
N ILE A 130 -11.47 2.34 9.46
CA ILE A 130 -11.44 1.38 10.58
C ILE A 130 -12.82 0.72 10.75
N ASN A 131 -13.89 1.47 10.65
CA ASN A 131 -15.26 0.95 10.75
C ASN A 131 -15.61 -0.01 9.59
N LEU A 132 -14.89 0.04 8.48
CA LEU A 132 -15.01 -0.87 7.35
C LEU A 132 -14.08 -2.11 7.47
N GLY A 133 -13.26 -2.21 8.53
CA GLY A 133 -12.30 -3.29 8.72
C GLY A 133 -10.93 -3.04 8.06
N VAL A 134 -10.63 -1.79 7.71
CA VAL A 134 -9.33 -1.36 7.17
C VAL A 134 -8.61 -0.54 8.23
N THR A 135 -7.35 -0.86 8.52
CA THR A 135 -6.51 -0.06 9.44
C THR A 135 -5.43 0.66 8.64
N PRO A 136 -5.69 1.90 8.17
CA PRO A 136 -4.71 2.64 7.38
C PRO A 136 -3.55 3.09 8.27
N THR A 137 -2.32 2.91 7.80
CA THR A 137 -1.10 3.42 8.43
C THR A 137 -0.36 4.40 7.54
N SER A 138 -0.83 4.58 6.31
CA SER A 138 -0.31 5.53 5.32
C SER A 138 -1.37 6.55 4.93
N PHE A 139 -0.90 7.73 4.61
CA PHE A 139 -1.71 8.90 4.23
C PHE A 139 -1.19 9.52 2.94
N ALA A 140 -2.06 10.12 2.14
CA ALA A 140 -1.67 10.99 1.04
C ALA A 140 -2.30 12.39 1.27
N PHE A 141 -1.48 13.42 1.15
CA PHE A 141 -1.99 14.80 1.28
C PHE A 141 -2.75 15.20 0.01
N PRO A 142 -4.03 15.60 0.09
CA PRO A 142 -4.72 16.21 -1.04
C PRO A 142 -3.90 17.36 -1.65
N PHE A 143 -3.70 17.33 -2.97
CA PHE A 143 -2.86 18.28 -3.71
C PHE A 143 -1.37 18.31 -3.26
N GLY A 144 -0.95 17.42 -2.36
CA GLY A 144 0.35 17.45 -1.70
C GLY A 144 0.48 18.55 -0.63
N ALA A 145 -0.59 19.30 -0.35
CA ALA A 145 -0.60 20.45 0.54
C ALA A 145 -0.57 20.01 2.01
N HIS A 146 0.41 20.49 2.76
CA HIS A 146 0.63 20.15 4.17
C HIS A 146 1.22 21.34 4.96
N ASP A 147 1.06 21.29 6.27
CA ASP A 147 1.65 22.21 7.24
C ASP A 147 2.07 21.47 8.53
N ASP A 148 2.69 22.15 9.48
CA ASP A 148 3.12 21.57 10.75
C ASP A 148 1.95 20.98 11.57
N SER A 149 0.76 21.57 11.43
CA SER A 149 -0.45 21.09 12.10
C SER A 149 -0.90 19.74 11.54
N THR A 150 -0.95 19.59 10.21
CA THR A 150 -1.34 18.33 9.55
C THR A 150 -0.35 17.21 9.87
N GLN A 151 0.96 17.48 9.86
CA GLN A 151 1.99 16.51 10.24
C GLN A 151 1.83 16.08 11.71
N SER A 152 1.61 17.02 12.62
CA SER A 152 1.37 16.74 14.04
C SER A 152 0.13 15.89 14.25
N ILE A 153 -0.96 16.13 13.49
CA ILE A 153 -2.19 15.34 13.54
C ILE A 153 -1.93 13.91 13.05
N LEU A 154 -1.21 13.74 11.94
CA LEU A 154 -0.86 12.42 11.40
C LEU A 154 -0.04 11.61 12.39
N ALA A 155 1.02 12.20 12.96
CA ALA A 155 1.86 11.55 13.96
C ALA A 155 1.06 11.14 15.20
N ALA A 156 0.19 12.04 15.72
CA ALA A 156 -0.68 11.75 16.86
C ALA A 156 -1.74 10.69 16.57
N ALA A 157 -2.19 10.56 15.31
CA ALA A 157 -3.15 9.54 14.87
C ALA A 157 -2.49 8.18 14.57
N GLY A 158 -1.15 8.09 14.64
CA GLY A 158 -0.40 6.85 14.44
C GLY A 158 -0.14 6.51 12.97
N PHE A 159 -0.24 7.48 12.06
CA PHE A 159 0.24 7.28 10.69
C PHE A 159 1.77 7.17 10.68
N THR A 160 2.27 6.21 9.93
CA THR A 160 3.71 5.94 9.82
C THR A 160 4.29 6.40 8.50
N ALA A 161 3.46 6.71 7.52
CA ALA A 161 3.84 7.25 6.22
C ALA A 161 2.87 8.33 5.78
N ALA A 162 3.38 9.39 5.17
CA ALA A 162 2.57 10.33 4.41
C ALA A 162 3.31 10.78 3.15
N ARG A 163 2.58 10.89 2.03
CA ARG A 163 3.12 11.25 0.73
C ARG A 163 2.60 12.61 0.30
N THR A 164 3.51 13.43 -0.18
CA THR A 164 3.26 14.71 -0.85
C THR A 164 3.15 14.49 -2.38
N THR A 165 3.04 15.57 -3.15
CA THR A 165 3.18 15.56 -4.62
C THR A 165 4.53 16.10 -5.09
N ASN A 166 5.48 16.31 -4.16
CA ASN A 166 6.82 16.78 -4.49
C ASN A 166 7.52 15.75 -5.39
N LYS A 167 8.02 16.21 -6.55
CA LYS A 167 8.74 15.34 -7.48
C LYS A 167 10.08 14.94 -6.90
N GLY A 168 10.33 13.63 -6.78
CA GLY A 168 11.60 13.11 -6.28
C GLY A 168 11.55 11.61 -6.02
N VAL A 169 12.67 11.11 -5.50
CA VAL A 169 12.85 9.75 -4.97
C VAL A 169 13.04 9.82 -3.47
N ASN A 170 12.98 8.67 -2.80
CA ASN A 170 13.17 8.54 -1.36
C ASN A 170 14.35 7.62 -1.07
N ASP A 171 14.90 7.73 0.13
CA ASP A 171 15.97 6.88 0.65
C ASP A 171 15.89 6.81 2.19
N GLU A 172 16.91 6.25 2.84
CA GLU A 172 17.01 6.11 4.29
C GLU A 172 17.04 7.42 5.09
N ASN A 173 17.21 8.56 4.42
CA ASN A 173 17.22 9.89 5.04
C ASN A 173 15.92 10.67 4.81
N SER A 174 14.96 10.07 4.10
CA SER A 174 13.68 10.73 3.81
C SER A 174 12.81 10.81 5.05
N ASP A 175 12.05 11.91 5.18
CA ASP A 175 11.01 12.01 6.19
C ASP A 175 9.83 11.10 5.83
N PRO A 176 9.47 10.11 6.67
CA PRO A 176 8.38 9.20 6.37
C PRO A 176 7.01 9.90 6.25
N LEU A 177 6.84 11.07 6.86
CA LEU A 177 5.61 11.86 6.76
C LEU A 177 5.63 12.88 5.62
N LEU A 178 6.70 12.95 4.81
CA LEU A 178 6.85 13.86 3.66
C LEU A 178 7.47 13.15 2.45
N LEU A 179 7.02 11.95 2.13
CA LEU A 179 7.57 11.19 1.01
C LEU A 179 7.31 11.89 -0.33
N ASN A 180 8.33 11.88 -1.18
CA ASN A 180 8.26 12.36 -2.55
C ASN A 180 7.62 11.33 -3.47
N CYS A 181 7.05 11.77 -4.61
CA CYS A 181 6.56 10.89 -5.67
C CYS A 181 6.71 11.51 -7.05
N TRP A 182 6.41 10.73 -8.07
CA TRP A 182 6.20 11.21 -9.43
C TRP A 182 4.72 11.07 -9.76
N VAL A 183 4.03 12.20 -9.87
CA VAL A 183 2.64 12.26 -10.32
C VAL A 183 2.62 12.01 -11.83
N ILE A 184 2.01 10.92 -12.25
CA ILE A 184 1.90 10.55 -13.66
C ILE A 184 0.59 11.11 -14.21
N SER A 185 0.69 12.22 -14.93
CA SER A 185 -0.47 12.90 -15.50
C SER A 185 -0.10 13.71 -16.74
N PRO A 186 -1.03 13.91 -17.69
CA PRO A 186 -0.84 14.82 -18.81
C PRO A 186 -0.59 16.27 -18.36
N GLU A 187 -1.27 16.73 -17.31
CA GLU A 187 -1.14 18.08 -16.78
C GLU A 187 0.30 18.36 -16.30
N GLY A 188 0.93 17.39 -15.65
CA GLY A 188 2.33 17.50 -15.20
C GLY A 188 3.36 17.24 -16.31
N ALA A 189 2.94 16.99 -17.57
CA ALA A 189 3.79 16.55 -18.67
C ALA A 189 4.66 15.31 -18.32
N THR A 190 4.18 14.48 -17.41
CA THR A 190 4.86 13.29 -16.90
C THR A 190 4.23 11.99 -17.40
N ALA A 191 3.14 12.05 -18.17
CA ALA A 191 2.52 10.91 -18.83
C ALA A 191 3.28 10.51 -20.11
N ASP A 192 4.60 10.42 -20.03
CA ASP A 192 5.52 10.02 -21.09
C ASP A 192 6.27 8.77 -20.64
N ILE A 193 6.09 7.68 -21.38
CA ILE A 193 6.71 6.40 -21.05
C ILE A 193 8.23 6.47 -20.96
N ASN A 194 8.89 7.26 -21.81
CA ASN A 194 10.35 7.40 -21.79
C ASN A 194 10.83 8.06 -20.48
N GLN A 195 10.09 9.05 -19.97
CA GLN A 195 10.42 9.67 -18.69
C GLN A 195 10.18 8.70 -17.52
N ILE A 196 9.07 7.94 -17.57
CA ILE A 196 8.73 6.97 -16.51
C ILE A 196 9.79 5.87 -16.46
N THR A 197 10.13 5.27 -17.59
CA THR A 197 11.14 4.19 -17.67
C THR A 197 12.52 4.68 -17.23
N GLN A 198 12.93 5.88 -17.64
CA GLN A 198 14.18 6.47 -17.18
C GLN A 198 14.20 6.69 -15.68
N ALA A 199 13.09 7.17 -15.08
CA ALA A 199 13.01 7.36 -13.64
C ALA A 199 13.08 6.03 -12.86
N ILE A 200 12.49 4.96 -13.40
CA ILE A 200 12.57 3.61 -12.85
C ILE A 200 14.03 3.12 -12.89
N ASP A 201 14.68 3.23 -14.06
CA ASP A 201 16.07 2.80 -14.24
C ASP A 201 17.04 3.57 -13.34
N ASP A 202 16.86 4.88 -13.22
CA ASP A 202 17.67 5.74 -12.35
C ASP A 202 17.48 5.39 -10.87
N ALA A 203 16.25 5.16 -10.44
CA ALA A 203 15.97 4.76 -9.06
C ALA A 203 16.60 3.40 -8.75
N GLN A 204 16.44 2.42 -9.65
CA GLN A 204 17.01 1.08 -9.49
C GLN A 204 18.54 1.11 -9.42
N ALA A 205 19.19 1.84 -10.34
CA ALA A 205 20.65 1.94 -10.41
C ALA A 205 21.26 2.63 -9.17
N ASN A 206 20.52 3.52 -8.51
CA ASN A 206 21.03 4.32 -7.39
C ASN A 206 20.50 3.87 -6.02
N GLY A 207 19.86 2.71 -5.92
CA GLY A 207 19.33 2.20 -4.65
C GLY A 207 18.21 3.07 -4.05
N LYS A 208 17.47 3.82 -4.87
CA LYS A 208 16.44 4.75 -4.41
C LYS A 208 15.04 4.14 -4.49
N TRP A 209 14.13 4.69 -3.72
CA TRP A 209 12.72 4.34 -3.72
C TRP A 209 11.93 5.36 -4.51
N LEU A 210 11.43 4.95 -5.68
CA LEU A 210 10.55 5.74 -6.53
C LEU A 210 9.08 5.39 -6.23
N ILE A 211 8.25 6.42 -6.03
CA ILE A 211 6.80 6.26 -5.91
C ILE A 211 6.16 6.83 -7.16
N LEU A 212 5.51 6.00 -7.98
CA LEU A 212 4.72 6.41 -9.12
C LEU A 212 3.27 6.60 -8.68
N LEU A 213 2.74 7.79 -8.87
CA LEU A 213 1.38 8.15 -8.49
C LEU A 213 0.49 8.27 -9.73
N PHE A 214 -0.55 7.46 -9.79
CA PHE A 214 -1.62 7.51 -10.79
C PHE A 214 -2.94 7.91 -10.12
N HIS A 215 -3.90 8.39 -10.92
CA HIS A 215 -5.26 8.67 -10.49
C HIS A 215 -6.24 7.85 -11.33
N ARG A 216 -6.73 8.40 -12.42
CA ARG A 216 -7.70 7.75 -13.31
C ARG A 216 -7.00 7.00 -14.43
N ILE A 217 -7.54 5.85 -14.78
CA ILE A 217 -7.08 5.08 -15.96
C ILE A 217 -8.23 5.04 -16.95
N ASP A 218 -8.21 5.96 -17.90
CA ASP A 218 -9.20 6.05 -18.97
C ASP A 218 -8.68 6.88 -20.16
N GLU A 219 -9.44 6.85 -21.27
CA GLU A 219 -9.10 7.54 -22.51
C GLU A 219 -9.85 8.88 -22.65
N THR A 220 -10.34 9.46 -21.57
CA THR A 220 -11.20 10.66 -21.61
C THR A 220 -10.43 11.95 -21.90
N GLY A 221 -9.11 11.95 -21.75
CA GLY A 221 -8.27 13.15 -21.88
C GLY A 221 -8.41 14.10 -20.67
N ASN A 222 -8.95 13.63 -19.56
CA ASN A 222 -8.97 14.41 -18.32
C ASN A 222 -7.52 14.68 -17.86
N PRO A 223 -7.21 15.86 -17.30
CA PRO A 223 -5.85 16.23 -16.86
C PRO A 223 -5.15 15.25 -15.93
N ILE A 224 -5.90 14.47 -15.14
CA ILE A 224 -5.37 13.45 -14.25
C ILE A 224 -5.58 12.01 -14.72
N SER A 225 -6.09 11.82 -15.95
CA SER A 225 -6.29 10.50 -16.55
C SER A 225 -5.08 10.10 -17.40
N VAL A 226 -4.73 8.83 -17.36
CA VAL A 226 -3.75 8.25 -18.28
C VAL A 226 -4.36 7.06 -19.02
N PRO A 227 -3.93 6.80 -20.29
CA PRO A 227 -4.38 5.63 -21.02
C PRO A 227 -3.95 4.33 -20.34
N HIS A 228 -4.77 3.29 -20.41
CA HIS A 228 -4.40 1.96 -19.91
C HIS A 228 -3.09 1.44 -20.52
N ALA A 229 -2.82 1.79 -21.79
CA ALA A 229 -1.58 1.42 -22.47
C ALA A 229 -0.32 1.96 -21.78
N LEU A 230 -0.39 3.15 -21.16
CA LEU A 230 0.75 3.71 -20.41
C LEU A 230 1.02 2.89 -19.13
N VAL A 231 -0.03 2.45 -18.44
CA VAL A 231 0.10 1.57 -17.26
C VAL A 231 0.70 0.23 -17.68
N GLN A 232 0.23 -0.35 -18.80
CA GLN A 232 0.76 -1.62 -19.32
C GLN A 232 2.25 -1.48 -19.65
N GLN A 233 2.64 -0.45 -20.40
CA GLN A 233 4.04 -0.22 -20.77
C GLN A 233 4.94 -0.01 -19.54
N THR A 234 4.43 0.68 -18.52
CA THR A 234 5.14 0.86 -17.25
C THR A 234 5.36 -0.48 -16.53
N VAL A 235 4.32 -1.31 -16.47
CA VAL A 235 4.39 -2.66 -15.86
C VAL A 235 5.32 -3.57 -16.65
N ASP A 236 5.25 -3.55 -17.97
CA ASP A 236 6.13 -4.35 -18.84
C ASP A 236 7.61 -3.99 -18.61
N HIS A 237 7.93 -2.72 -18.46
CA HIS A 237 9.28 -2.26 -18.16
C HIS A 237 9.76 -2.73 -16.75
N LEU A 238 8.89 -2.63 -15.75
CA LEU A 238 9.19 -3.14 -14.40
C LEU A 238 9.49 -4.65 -14.40
N ILE A 239 8.76 -5.43 -15.21
CA ILE A 239 8.98 -6.86 -15.41
C ILE A 239 10.32 -7.11 -16.11
N GLU A 240 10.57 -6.42 -17.24
CA GLU A 240 11.80 -6.55 -18.02
C GLU A 240 13.05 -6.28 -17.16
N LYS A 241 13.02 -5.22 -16.38
CA LYS A 241 14.13 -4.83 -15.47
C LYS A 241 14.17 -5.64 -14.18
N LYS A 242 13.19 -6.50 -13.94
CA LYS A 242 13.04 -7.27 -12.68
C LYS A 242 12.99 -6.34 -11.46
N THR A 243 12.46 -5.15 -11.63
CA THR A 243 12.35 -4.14 -10.57
C THR A 243 11.43 -4.66 -9.47
N LYS A 244 11.88 -4.56 -8.22
CA LYS A 244 11.05 -4.92 -7.08
C LYS A 244 9.97 -3.87 -6.87
N VAL A 245 8.70 -4.30 -6.97
CA VAL A 245 7.53 -3.44 -6.70
C VAL A 245 6.98 -3.78 -5.32
N ILE A 246 6.78 -2.74 -4.50
CA ILE A 246 6.38 -2.85 -3.09
C ILE A 246 5.32 -1.81 -2.73
N THR A 247 4.53 -2.08 -1.68
CA THR A 247 3.61 -1.08 -1.12
C THR A 247 4.36 0.00 -0.33
N LEU A 248 3.68 1.10 0.02
CA LEU A 248 4.29 2.18 0.80
C LEU A 248 4.80 1.67 2.16
N LYS A 249 3.97 0.89 2.85
CA LYS A 249 4.33 0.26 4.13
C LYS A 249 5.57 -0.62 4.03
N GLN A 250 5.72 -1.38 2.94
CA GLN A 250 6.90 -2.20 2.70
C GLN A 250 8.14 -1.35 2.42
N GLY A 251 7.96 -0.20 1.74
CA GLY A 251 9.03 0.76 1.49
C GLY A 251 9.60 1.35 2.78
N LEU A 252 8.73 1.79 3.70
CA LEU A 252 9.16 2.25 5.03
C LEU A 252 10.01 1.22 5.75
N ALA A 253 9.55 -0.04 5.75
CA ALA A 253 10.28 -1.11 6.42
C ALA A 253 11.65 -1.38 5.74
N LEU A 254 11.69 -1.36 4.41
CA LEU A 254 12.91 -1.61 3.63
C LEU A 254 13.97 -0.53 3.85
N TYR A 255 13.57 0.75 3.82
CA TYR A 255 14.46 1.90 4.03
C TYR A 255 14.60 2.28 5.51
N ARG A 256 13.94 1.55 6.43
CA ARG A 256 14.00 1.76 7.88
C ARG A 256 13.61 3.15 8.34
N LEU A 257 12.71 3.80 7.63
CA LEU A 257 12.16 5.09 8.01
C LEU A 257 11.32 4.96 9.30
N LYS A 258 11.49 5.93 10.20
CA LYS A 258 10.81 5.90 11.52
C LYS A 258 10.15 7.24 11.81
#